data_7f56c10364950f35da0b87d5f2ecb3fe
#
_entry.id   7f56c10364950f35da0b87d5f2ecb3fe
#
_cell.length_a   1.000
_cell.length_b   1.000
_cell.length_c   1.000
_cell.angle_alpha   90.00
_cell.angle_beta   90.00
_cell.angle_gamma   90.00
#
_symmetry.space_group_name_H-M   'P 1'
#
loop_
_entity.id
_entity.type
_entity.pdbx_description
1 polymer ?
#
loop_
_entity_poly.entity_id
_entity_poly.type
_entity_poly.pdbx_seq_one_letter_code
_entity_poly.pdbx_strand_id
1 'polypeptide(L)'
;MRSRLLLATLGMLILFLAGCAVNPVTGKKELALFQVSQDEEVAMGKQSFPQAVQQLGAEYPDPQLENYINNVGLRLAKVSERPDLPYQFRIVNDSSPNAFALPGGFIAISRGLLANIDNEAQLAAVLGHEIGHVTARHSVQGIQRSSLLNAGMAVLTGVTDNTAYGSIAQQAGALTANLLESSYSREQEREADQLGIDYMVRAEYDPIGAVQLQEFFYRKLEGGAEPQWLSGLFRTHPFSKERMLANQDYIRSHYPQVLGNRQYSLRTDTFQAATAELKKHQHAYDLYDQATQLESQGNLSQAIATYLQAATELPDEYLILTGLGNAYQKAEDMQSAKRYLAQAVKVNGDYFKSRLGLGYVYLQLKDSSKAVPQLEASMKLMPTAPGAYFLAQGYEQTGKTQQAVDLYGQLAQADATGKYGQAATARLKALGVK
;
A
#
# COMPACT_ATOMS: atom_id res chain seq x y z
N MET A 1 -10.75 -0.17 -47.49
CA MET A 1 -11.86 -0.86 -46.82
C MET A 1 -11.54 -2.32 -46.45
N ARG A 2 -11.00 -3.16 -47.35
CA ARG A 2 -10.71 -4.59 -47.07
C ARG A 2 -9.70 -4.83 -45.93
N SER A 3 -8.65 -3.99 -45.80
CA SER A 3 -7.68 -4.14 -44.72
C SER A 3 -8.23 -3.78 -43.31
N ARG A 4 -9.14 -2.82 -43.25
CA ARG A 4 -9.80 -2.46 -41.97
C ARG A 4 -10.81 -3.54 -41.50
N LEU A 5 -11.46 -4.19 -42.50
CA LEU A 5 -12.35 -5.31 -42.20
C LEU A 5 -11.57 -6.55 -41.74
N LEU A 6 -10.41 -6.82 -42.34
CA LEU A 6 -9.51 -7.92 -41.90
C LEU A 6 -8.93 -7.68 -40.50
N LEU A 7 -8.57 -6.44 -40.15
CA LEU A 7 -8.12 -6.09 -38.79
C LEU A 7 -9.26 -6.18 -37.75
N ALA A 8 -10.48 -5.77 -38.14
CA ALA A 8 -11.65 -5.91 -37.27
C ALA A 8 -12.05 -7.38 -37.05
N THR A 9 -12.00 -8.20 -38.11
CA THR A 9 -12.27 -9.66 -37.99
C THR A 9 -11.16 -10.39 -37.25
N LEU A 10 -9.90 -10.00 -37.41
CA LEU A 10 -8.77 -10.56 -36.65
C LEU A 10 -8.86 -10.15 -35.17
N GLY A 11 -9.21 -8.91 -34.87
CA GLY A 11 -9.47 -8.43 -33.49
C GLY A 11 -10.67 -9.15 -32.84
N MET A 12 -11.72 -9.41 -33.61
CA MET A 12 -12.89 -10.17 -33.13
C MET A 12 -12.55 -11.66 -32.90
N LEU A 13 -11.69 -12.24 -33.77
CA LEU A 13 -11.21 -13.63 -33.60
C LEU A 13 -10.31 -13.79 -32.38
N ILE A 14 -9.48 -12.81 -32.05
CA ILE A 14 -8.65 -12.78 -30.85
C ILE A 14 -9.52 -12.69 -29.59
N LEU A 15 -10.62 -11.94 -29.62
CA LEU A 15 -11.59 -11.88 -28.52
C LEU A 15 -12.34 -13.22 -28.31
N PHE A 16 -12.53 -14.03 -29.35
CA PHE A 16 -13.13 -15.37 -29.22
C PHE A 16 -12.14 -16.46 -28.74
N LEU A 17 -10.83 -16.20 -28.84
CA LEU A 17 -9.78 -17.08 -28.31
C LEU A 17 -9.43 -16.74 -26.86
N ALA A 18 -9.98 -15.67 -26.28
CA ALA A 18 -9.92 -15.41 -24.85
C ALA A 18 -10.71 -16.49 -24.11
N GLY A 19 -10.04 -17.56 -23.76
CA GLY A 19 -10.64 -18.71 -23.06
C GLY A 19 -11.21 -18.26 -21.72
N CYS A 20 -12.43 -18.65 -21.40
CA CYS A 20 -12.91 -18.59 -20.02
C CYS A 20 -12.17 -19.67 -19.23
N ALA A 21 -11.32 -19.29 -18.28
CA ALA A 21 -10.82 -20.18 -17.25
C ALA A 21 -11.86 -20.31 -16.14
N VAL A 22 -11.93 -21.48 -15.52
CA VAL A 22 -12.71 -21.68 -14.30
C VAL A 22 -11.77 -21.46 -13.13
N ASN A 23 -12.10 -20.55 -12.24
CA ASN A 23 -11.35 -20.37 -11.00
C ASN A 23 -11.46 -21.64 -10.16
N PRO A 24 -10.34 -22.29 -9.80
CA PRO A 24 -10.38 -23.56 -9.09
C PRO A 24 -10.90 -23.45 -7.64
N VAL A 25 -10.90 -22.24 -7.06
CA VAL A 25 -11.34 -21.99 -5.69
C VAL A 25 -12.84 -21.66 -5.67
N THR A 26 -13.27 -20.78 -6.58
CA THR A 26 -14.63 -20.25 -6.58
C THR A 26 -15.57 -20.95 -7.55
N GLY A 27 -15.02 -21.76 -8.47
CA GLY A 27 -15.78 -22.42 -9.55
C GLY A 27 -16.36 -21.47 -10.59
N LYS A 28 -16.10 -20.15 -10.49
CA LYS A 28 -16.62 -19.14 -11.42
C LYS A 28 -15.80 -19.09 -12.70
N LYS A 29 -16.48 -18.76 -13.79
CA LYS A 29 -15.82 -18.48 -15.08
C LYS A 29 -15.19 -17.12 -15.04
N GLU A 30 -13.92 -17.03 -15.36
CA GLU A 30 -13.12 -15.83 -15.40
C GLU A 30 -12.60 -15.55 -16.80
N LEU A 31 -12.48 -14.29 -17.16
CA LEU A 31 -11.80 -13.90 -18.37
C LEU A 31 -10.29 -14.12 -18.19
N ALA A 32 -9.74 -15.11 -18.85
CA ALA A 32 -8.31 -15.40 -18.86
C ALA A 32 -7.71 -14.91 -20.18
N LEU A 33 -7.21 -13.68 -20.21
CA LEU A 33 -6.51 -13.15 -21.40
C LEU A 33 -5.14 -13.79 -21.58
N PHE A 34 -4.49 -14.12 -20.47
CA PHE A 34 -3.23 -14.86 -20.38
C PHE A 34 -3.21 -15.65 -19.08
N GLN A 35 -2.51 -16.75 -19.09
CA GLN A 35 -2.32 -17.54 -17.87
C GLN A 35 -1.22 -16.89 -17.04
N VAL A 36 -1.53 -16.51 -15.81
CA VAL A 36 -0.54 -16.12 -14.79
C VAL A 36 -0.33 -17.32 -13.89
N SER A 37 0.88 -17.86 -13.90
CA SER A 37 1.26 -18.98 -13.03
C SER A 37 1.37 -18.53 -11.57
N GLN A 38 1.40 -19.49 -10.64
CA GLN A 38 1.59 -19.19 -9.22
C GLN A 38 2.95 -18.54 -8.96
N ASP A 39 4.01 -18.98 -9.66
CA ASP A 39 5.34 -18.40 -9.51
C ASP A 39 5.39 -16.93 -9.99
N GLU A 40 4.67 -16.59 -11.06
CA GLU A 40 4.53 -15.21 -11.52
C GLU A 40 3.74 -14.35 -10.54
N GLU A 41 2.67 -14.87 -9.93
CA GLU A 41 1.96 -14.16 -8.85
C GLU A 41 2.89 -13.86 -7.67
N VAL A 42 3.65 -14.86 -7.22
CA VAL A 42 4.60 -14.71 -6.11
C VAL A 42 5.68 -13.69 -6.48
N ALA A 43 6.20 -13.75 -7.71
CA ALA A 43 7.21 -12.80 -8.18
C ALA A 43 6.68 -11.35 -8.22
N MET A 44 5.45 -11.15 -8.72
CA MET A 44 4.78 -9.83 -8.74
C MET A 44 4.61 -9.27 -7.33
N GLY A 45 4.05 -10.07 -6.40
CA GLY A 45 3.86 -9.62 -5.03
C GLY A 45 5.18 -9.33 -4.32
N LYS A 46 6.16 -10.21 -4.44
CA LYS A 46 7.50 -10.04 -3.85
C LYS A 46 8.20 -8.77 -4.33
N GLN A 47 8.00 -8.40 -5.59
CA GLN A 47 8.59 -7.19 -6.17
C GLN A 47 7.87 -5.92 -5.71
N SER A 48 6.53 -5.95 -5.62
CA SER A 48 5.71 -4.77 -5.34
C SER A 48 5.53 -4.50 -3.84
N PHE A 49 5.58 -5.54 -3.00
CA PHE A 49 5.26 -5.42 -1.57
C PHE A 49 6.16 -4.48 -0.80
N PRO A 50 7.50 -4.47 -0.96
CA PRO A 50 8.34 -3.50 -0.27
C PRO A 50 7.99 -2.05 -0.60
N GLN A 51 7.62 -1.75 -1.85
CA GLN A 51 7.22 -0.41 -2.26
C GLN A 51 5.85 -0.02 -1.68
N ALA A 52 4.90 -0.96 -1.65
CA ALA A 52 3.60 -0.76 -1.02
C ALA A 52 3.74 -0.43 0.47
N VAL A 53 4.59 -1.17 1.18
CA VAL A 53 4.92 -0.91 2.59
C VAL A 53 5.54 0.48 2.78
N GLN A 54 6.47 0.88 1.90
CA GLN A 54 7.09 2.22 1.95
C GLN A 54 6.08 3.35 1.72
N GLN A 55 5.11 3.18 0.81
CA GLN A 55 4.08 4.18 0.55
C GLN A 55 3.18 4.43 1.77
N LEU A 56 2.93 3.39 2.55
CA LEU A 56 2.05 3.39 3.72
C LEU A 56 2.82 3.57 5.05
N GLY A 57 3.91 4.33 5.02
CA GLY A 57 4.63 4.73 6.23
C GLY A 57 5.78 3.81 6.62
N ALA A 58 6.12 2.78 5.83
CA ALA A 58 7.04 1.70 6.14
C ALA A 58 6.52 0.74 7.23
N GLU A 59 7.35 -0.19 7.70
CA GLU A 59 6.94 -1.15 8.72
C GLU A 59 6.78 -0.48 10.10
N TYR A 60 5.72 -0.85 10.81
CA TYR A 60 5.53 -0.43 12.21
C TYR A 60 6.58 -1.12 13.09
N PRO A 61 7.31 -0.39 13.96
CA PRO A 61 8.50 -0.92 14.63
C PRO A 61 8.19 -1.73 15.91
N ASP A 62 7.33 -2.73 15.79
CA ASP A 62 6.99 -3.66 16.89
C ASP A 62 7.08 -5.13 16.41
N PRO A 63 8.26 -5.77 16.56
CA PRO A 63 8.44 -7.16 16.14
C PRO A 63 7.58 -8.18 16.92
N GLN A 64 7.16 -7.88 18.15
CA GLN A 64 6.32 -8.79 18.93
C GLN A 64 4.89 -8.77 18.38
N LEU A 65 4.35 -7.58 18.12
CA LEU A 65 3.05 -7.44 17.50
C LEU A 65 3.06 -8.02 16.06
N GLU A 66 4.12 -7.79 15.29
CA GLU A 66 4.26 -8.38 13.95
C GLU A 66 4.24 -9.90 14.00
N ASN A 67 4.99 -10.53 14.91
CA ASN A 67 4.96 -11.98 15.08
C ASN A 67 3.57 -12.49 15.47
N TYR A 68 2.86 -11.75 16.34
CA TYR A 68 1.49 -12.08 16.70
C TYR A 68 0.55 -12.05 15.48
N ILE A 69 0.59 -10.99 14.67
CA ILE A 69 -0.20 -10.86 13.44
C ILE A 69 0.15 -11.98 12.44
N ASN A 70 1.43 -12.27 12.24
CA ASN A 70 1.88 -13.37 11.40
C ASN A 70 1.31 -14.71 11.86
N ASN A 71 1.30 -15.01 13.15
CA ASN A 71 0.76 -16.26 13.68
C ASN A 71 -0.74 -16.40 13.42
N VAL A 72 -1.51 -15.32 13.56
CA VAL A 72 -2.95 -15.31 13.23
C VAL A 72 -3.14 -15.53 11.73
N GLY A 73 -2.43 -14.78 10.89
CA GLY A 73 -2.53 -14.88 9.43
C GLY A 73 -2.13 -16.27 8.90
N LEU A 74 -1.02 -16.82 9.38
CA LEU A 74 -0.56 -18.15 8.97
C LEU A 74 -1.52 -19.27 9.40
N ARG A 75 -2.21 -19.12 10.55
CA ARG A 75 -3.24 -20.07 10.98
C ARG A 75 -4.42 -20.08 10.00
N LEU A 76 -4.85 -18.92 9.52
CA LEU A 76 -5.91 -18.79 8.52
C LEU A 76 -5.44 -19.31 7.15
N ALA A 77 -4.23 -18.92 6.73
CA ALA A 77 -3.66 -19.34 5.45
C ALA A 77 -3.54 -20.87 5.34
N LYS A 78 -3.17 -21.54 6.43
CA LYS A 78 -3.03 -23.00 6.49
C LYS A 78 -4.33 -23.75 6.18
N VAL A 79 -5.48 -23.17 6.46
CA VAL A 79 -6.80 -23.78 6.22
C VAL A 79 -7.50 -23.26 4.97
N SER A 80 -6.82 -22.38 4.21
CA SER A 80 -7.29 -21.85 2.94
C SER A 80 -7.09 -22.85 1.79
N GLU A 81 -7.65 -22.53 0.63
CA GLU A 81 -7.52 -23.38 -0.58
C GLU A 81 -6.12 -23.31 -1.23
N ARG A 82 -5.26 -22.37 -0.78
CA ARG A 82 -3.88 -22.20 -1.32
C ARG A 82 -2.85 -22.10 -0.19
N PRO A 83 -2.73 -23.11 0.70
CA PRO A 83 -1.87 -23.04 1.90
C PRO A 83 -0.36 -23.02 1.59
N ASP A 84 0.04 -23.42 0.38
CA ASP A 84 1.45 -23.53 -0.04
C ASP A 84 2.03 -22.20 -0.55
N LEU A 85 1.24 -21.13 -0.59
CA LEU A 85 1.78 -19.80 -0.93
C LEU A 85 2.70 -19.28 0.18
N PRO A 86 3.75 -18.50 -0.16
CA PRO A 86 4.68 -17.94 0.81
C PRO A 86 4.08 -16.72 1.53
N TYR A 87 3.00 -16.93 2.28
CA TYR A 87 2.30 -15.85 2.96
C TYR A 87 3.22 -15.03 3.86
N GLN A 88 3.12 -13.71 3.73
CA GLN A 88 3.79 -12.74 4.58
C GLN A 88 2.79 -11.69 5.04
N PHE A 89 2.82 -11.41 6.34
CA PHE A 89 1.96 -10.38 6.93
C PHE A 89 2.86 -9.29 7.52
N ARG A 90 2.56 -8.01 7.21
CA ARG A 90 3.29 -6.84 7.71
C ARG A 90 2.32 -5.85 8.33
N ILE A 91 2.81 -5.14 9.35
CA ILE A 91 2.11 -3.99 9.89
C ILE A 91 2.73 -2.75 9.28
N VAL A 92 1.92 -1.94 8.58
CA VAL A 92 2.36 -0.65 8.05
C VAL A 92 2.03 0.48 9.00
N ASN A 93 2.92 1.46 9.10
CA ASN A 93 2.80 2.57 10.04
C ASN A 93 1.90 3.71 9.50
N ASP A 94 0.70 3.35 9.09
CA ASP A 94 -0.34 4.27 8.61
C ASP A 94 -1.45 4.37 9.66
N SER A 95 -1.88 5.61 9.96
CA SER A 95 -2.99 5.88 10.89
C SER A 95 -4.37 5.56 10.27
N SER A 96 -4.49 5.57 8.95
CA SER A 96 -5.75 5.23 8.28
C SER A 96 -6.04 3.75 8.44
N PRO A 97 -7.24 3.34 8.90
CA PRO A 97 -7.61 1.94 8.90
C PRO A 97 -7.57 1.37 7.50
N ASN A 98 -6.68 0.42 7.27
CA ASN A 98 -6.50 -0.22 5.98
C ASN A 98 -5.90 -1.63 6.11
N ALA A 99 -6.24 -2.50 5.16
CA ALA A 99 -5.55 -3.75 4.88
C ALA A 99 -5.56 -3.97 3.37
N PHE A 100 -4.61 -4.70 2.85
CA PHE A 100 -4.57 -5.05 1.44
C PHE A 100 -3.77 -6.33 1.21
N ALA A 101 -4.11 -7.02 0.12
CA ALA A 101 -3.38 -8.19 -0.35
C ALA A 101 -2.83 -7.96 -1.76
N LEU A 102 -1.57 -8.29 -1.95
CA LEU A 102 -0.93 -8.40 -3.27
C LEU A 102 -0.91 -9.87 -3.74
N PRO A 103 -0.77 -10.12 -5.05
CA PRO A 103 -0.68 -11.47 -5.58
C PRO A 103 0.39 -12.31 -4.87
N GLY A 104 0.14 -13.62 -4.71
CA GLY A 104 1.12 -14.53 -4.13
C GLY A 104 1.18 -14.58 -2.60
N GLY A 105 0.25 -13.89 -1.88
CA GLY A 105 0.11 -14.02 -0.42
C GLY A 105 0.84 -12.95 0.40
N PHE A 106 1.13 -11.79 -0.18
CA PHE A 106 1.74 -10.66 0.50
C PHE A 106 0.66 -9.72 1.02
N ILE A 107 0.47 -9.68 2.35
CA ILE A 107 -0.65 -9.00 3.02
C ILE A 107 -0.10 -7.99 4.02
N ALA A 108 -0.68 -6.79 4.03
CA ALA A 108 -0.38 -5.80 5.04
C ALA A 108 -1.65 -5.28 5.72
N ILE A 109 -1.49 -4.91 6.99
CA ILE A 109 -2.53 -4.30 7.82
C ILE A 109 -1.96 -3.03 8.43
N SER A 110 -2.74 -1.96 8.47
CA SER A 110 -2.28 -0.71 9.05
C SER A 110 -2.35 -0.72 10.58
N ARG A 111 -1.44 0.03 11.18
CA ARG A 111 -1.49 0.36 12.60
C ARG A 111 -2.84 0.94 13.01
N GLY A 112 -3.38 1.84 12.17
CA GLY A 112 -4.68 2.46 12.43
C GLY A 112 -5.84 1.46 12.45
N LEU A 113 -5.81 0.40 11.65
CA LEU A 113 -6.84 -0.65 11.72
C LEU A 113 -6.71 -1.46 13.02
N LEU A 114 -5.48 -1.87 13.38
CA LEU A 114 -5.22 -2.61 14.62
C LEU A 114 -5.62 -1.83 15.88
N ALA A 115 -5.45 -0.51 15.90
CA ALA A 115 -5.86 0.34 17.00
C ALA A 115 -7.38 0.41 17.19
N ASN A 116 -8.15 0.19 16.13
CA ASN A 116 -9.59 0.37 16.08
C ASN A 116 -10.42 -0.92 16.21
N ILE A 117 -9.80 -2.09 16.19
CA ILE A 117 -10.48 -3.36 16.41
C ILE A 117 -10.29 -3.86 17.85
N ASP A 118 -11.22 -4.70 18.33
CA ASP A 118 -11.36 -5.01 19.76
C ASP A 118 -10.86 -6.41 20.14
N ASN A 119 -10.82 -7.36 19.17
CA ASN A 119 -10.53 -8.76 19.44
C ASN A 119 -9.84 -9.47 18.27
N GLU A 120 -9.25 -10.66 18.56
CA GLU A 120 -8.52 -11.46 17.56
C GLU A 120 -9.45 -12.00 16.46
N ALA A 121 -10.75 -12.23 16.73
CA ALA A 121 -11.69 -12.68 15.72
C ALA A 121 -11.97 -11.59 14.66
N GLN A 122 -12.00 -10.30 15.06
CA GLN A 122 -12.07 -9.18 14.10
C GLN A 122 -10.79 -9.09 13.26
N LEU A 123 -9.60 -9.30 13.88
CA LEU A 123 -8.35 -9.41 13.14
C LEU A 123 -8.38 -10.59 12.16
N ALA A 124 -8.86 -11.76 12.62
CA ALA A 124 -9.01 -12.94 11.78
C ALA A 124 -9.98 -12.70 10.61
N ALA A 125 -11.03 -11.91 10.82
CA ALA A 125 -11.95 -11.50 9.76
C ALA A 125 -11.27 -10.66 8.68
N VAL A 126 -10.46 -9.65 9.08
CA VAL A 126 -9.67 -8.84 8.14
C VAL A 126 -8.70 -9.72 7.37
N LEU A 127 -7.85 -10.47 8.07
CA LEU A 127 -6.81 -11.27 7.42
C LEU A 127 -7.42 -12.42 6.58
N GLY A 128 -8.52 -13.02 7.03
CA GLY A 128 -9.27 -14.03 6.28
C GLY A 128 -9.85 -13.47 4.98
N HIS A 129 -10.41 -12.26 5.02
CA HIS A 129 -10.90 -11.54 3.84
C HIS A 129 -9.76 -11.28 2.83
N GLU A 130 -8.61 -10.80 3.29
CA GLU A 130 -7.43 -10.57 2.44
C GLU A 130 -6.90 -11.88 1.84
N ILE A 131 -6.84 -12.95 2.63
CA ILE A 131 -6.50 -14.30 2.14
C ILE A 131 -7.55 -14.76 1.11
N GLY A 132 -8.82 -14.45 1.29
CA GLY A 132 -9.89 -14.69 0.33
C GLY A 132 -9.62 -14.03 -1.03
N HIS A 133 -9.18 -12.77 -1.04
CA HIS A 133 -8.75 -12.09 -2.27
C HIS A 133 -7.55 -12.76 -2.94
N VAL A 134 -6.59 -13.24 -2.16
CA VAL A 134 -5.41 -13.99 -2.69
C VAL A 134 -5.83 -15.33 -3.28
N THR A 135 -6.64 -16.12 -2.57
CA THR A 135 -7.04 -17.47 -3.00
C THR A 135 -7.96 -17.42 -4.22
N ALA A 136 -8.88 -16.47 -4.26
CA ALA A 136 -9.74 -16.19 -5.41
C ALA A 136 -9.04 -15.43 -6.55
N ARG A 137 -7.77 -15.03 -6.39
CA ARG A 137 -6.93 -14.36 -7.41
C ARG A 137 -7.51 -13.02 -7.90
N HIS A 138 -8.24 -12.29 -7.04
CA HIS A 138 -8.94 -11.07 -7.44
C HIS A 138 -7.99 -9.98 -7.98
N SER A 139 -6.81 -9.81 -7.39
CA SER A 139 -5.79 -8.86 -7.87
C SER A 139 -5.28 -9.21 -9.27
N VAL A 140 -5.11 -10.49 -9.59
CA VAL A 140 -4.70 -10.96 -10.93
C VAL A 140 -5.78 -10.65 -11.97
N GLN A 141 -7.06 -10.86 -11.62
CA GLN A 141 -8.19 -10.49 -12.48
C GLN A 141 -8.23 -8.98 -12.74
N GLY A 142 -7.93 -8.17 -11.73
CA GLY A 142 -7.82 -6.71 -11.83
C GLY A 142 -6.73 -6.30 -12.84
N ILE A 143 -5.53 -6.90 -12.74
CA ILE A 143 -4.41 -6.66 -13.66
C ILE A 143 -4.81 -7.03 -15.10
N GLN A 144 -5.42 -8.19 -15.30
CA GLN A 144 -5.87 -8.63 -16.64
C GLN A 144 -6.89 -7.65 -17.23
N ARG A 145 -7.87 -7.19 -16.43
CA ARG A 145 -8.88 -6.22 -16.86
C ARG A 145 -8.23 -4.89 -17.24
N SER A 146 -7.30 -4.38 -16.46
CA SER A 146 -6.58 -3.13 -16.74
C SER A 146 -5.75 -3.24 -18.02
N SER A 147 -5.08 -4.37 -18.23
CA SER A 147 -4.29 -4.65 -19.43
C SER A 147 -5.16 -4.67 -20.68
N LEU A 148 -6.37 -5.24 -20.62
CA LEU A 148 -7.32 -5.25 -21.72
C LEU A 148 -7.81 -3.83 -22.06
N LEU A 149 -8.15 -3.03 -21.05
CA LEU A 149 -8.58 -1.64 -21.23
C LEU A 149 -7.47 -0.80 -21.88
N ASN A 150 -6.24 -0.94 -21.41
CA ASN A 150 -5.08 -0.22 -21.95
C ASN A 150 -4.80 -0.63 -23.40
N ALA A 151 -4.86 -1.92 -23.72
CA ALA A 151 -4.72 -2.41 -25.09
C ALA A 151 -5.85 -1.88 -26.02
N GLY A 152 -7.08 -1.87 -25.51
CA GLY A 152 -8.23 -1.30 -26.25
C GLY A 152 -8.08 0.19 -26.52
N MET A 153 -7.62 0.97 -25.54
CA MET A 153 -7.35 2.40 -25.69
C MET A 153 -6.22 2.66 -26.69
N ALA A 154 -5.12 1.90 -26.63
CA ALA A 154 -4.02 2.02 -27.59
C ALA A 154 -4.48 1.81 -29.03
N VAL A 155 -5.37 0.84 -29.28
CA VAL A 155 -5.96 0.60 -30.60
C VAL A 155 -6.86 1.77 -31.06
N LEU A 156 -7.65 2.35 -30.15
CA LEU A 156 -8.56 3.45 -30.46
C LEU A 156 -7.82 4.78 -30.72
N THR A 157 -6.76 5.04 -29.96
CA THR A 157 -5.99 6.29 -30.07
C THR A 157 -4.89 6.25 -31.13
N GLY A 158 -4.53 5.07 -31.64
CA GLY A 158 -3.42 4.89 -32.56
C GLY A 158 -2.05 5.16 -31.98
N VAL A 159 -1.98 5.36 -30.66
CA VAL A 159 -0.73 5.56 -29.90
C VAL A 159 -0.25 4.18 -29.47
N THR A 160 0.55 3.56 -30.31
CA THR A 160 1.40 2.44 -29.87
C THR A 160 2.68 3.05 -29.33
N ASP A 161 2.65 3.45 -28.06
CA ASP A 161 3.87 3.81 -27.36
C ASP A 161 4.73 2.56 -27.19
N ASN A 162 5.56 2.34 -28.20
CA ASN A 162 6.61 1.35 -28.21
C ASN A 162 7.84 1.92 -27.45
N THR A 163 7.61 2.64 -26.35
CA THR A 163 8.67 2.97 -25.40
C THR A 163 8.88 1.78 -24.48
N ALA A 164 9.60 0.81 -25.01
CA ALA A 164 10.17 -0.32 -24.25
C ALA A 164 11.22 0.14 -23.21
N TYR A 165 11.01 1.25 -22.56
CA TYR A 165 11.89 1.79 -21.51
C TYR A 165 11.15 2.50 -20.38
N GLY A 166 10.09 1.89 -19.87
CA GLY A 166 9.81 2.11 -18.47
C GLY A 166 10.85 1.29 -17.69
N SER A 167 11.77 1.92 -16.98
CA SER A 167 12.66 1.19 -16.10
C SER A 167 11.84 0.23 -15.23
N ILE A 168 12.42 -0.92 -14.85
CA ILE A 168 11.77 -1.92 -13.96
C ILE A 168 11.15 -1.24 -12.73
N ALA A 169 11.78 -0.19 -12.20
CA ALA A 169 11.28 0.63 -11.09
C ALA A 169 9.98 1.39 -11.43
N GLN A 170 9.83 1.91 -12.64
CA GLN A 170 8.63 2.64 -13.06
C GLN A 170 7.46 1.67 -13.29
N GLN A 171 7.73 0.50 -13.86
CA GLN A 171 6.72 -0.54 -14.03
C GLN A 171 6.27 -1.12 -12.67
N ALA A 172 7.20 -1.38 -11.76
CA ALA A 172 6.87 -1.85 -10.42
C ALA A 172 6.12 -0.80 -9.60
N GLY A 173 6.48 0.49 -9.69
CA GLY A 173 5.77 1.58 -9.04
C GLY A 173 4.36 1.78 -9.56
N ALA A 174 4.16 1.72 -10.88
CA ALA A 174 2.84 1.81 -11.51
C ALA A 174 1.98 0.58 -11.17
N LEU A 175 2.55 -0.62 -11.14
CA LEU A 175 1.86 -1.83 -10.73
C LEU A 175 1.44 -1.75 -9.25
N THR A 176 2.34 -1.30 -8.38
CA THR A 176 2.06 -1.13 -6.95
C THR A 176 0.93 -0.12 -6.71
N ALA A 177 0.99 1.05 -7.36
CA ALA A 177 -0.07 2.06 -7.26
C ALA A 177 -1.41 1.50 -7.75
N ASN A 178 -1.43 0.84 -8.91
CA ASN A 178 -2.65 0.22 -9.42
C ASN A 178 -3.22 -0.85 -8.48
N LEU A 179 -2.37 -1.66 -7.84
CA LEU A 179 -2.82 -2.70 -6.90
C LEU A 179 -3.38 -2.09 -5.62
N LEU A 180 -2.77 -1.02 -5.08
CA LEU A 180 -3.23 -0.34 -3.87
C LEU A 180 -4.47 0.53 -4.10
N GLU A 181 -4.70 1.00 -5.33
CA GLU A 181 -5.83 1.86 -5.67
C GLU A 181 -7.02 1.11 -6.29
N SER A 182 -6.84 -0.17 -6.64
CA SER A 182 -7.89 -0.99 -7.25
C SER A 182 -9.01 -1.25 -6.26
N SER A 183 -10.24 -0.92 -6.65
CA SER A 183 -11.43 -1.34 -5.94
C SER A 183 -11.93 -2.68 -6.49
N TYR A 184 -12.37 -3.54 -5.60
CA TYR A 184 -12.98 -4.81 -5.96
C TYR A 184 -14.47 -4.65 -6.33
N SER A 185 -14.99 -5.56 -7.16
CA SER A 185 -16.42 -5.58 -7.44
C SER A 185 -17.20 -6.09 -6.20
N ARG A 186 -18.48 -5.73 -6.10
CA ARG A 186 -19.34 -6.21 -5.01
C ARG A 186 -19.40 -7.75 -4.92
N GLU A 187 -19.25 -8.44 -6.04
CA GLU A 187 -19.21 -9.90 -6.08
C GLU A 187 -17.90 -10.44 -5.51
N GLN A 188 -16.77 -9.82 -5.86
CA GLN A 188 -15.46 -10.18 -5.31
C GLN A 188 -15.39 -9.93 -3.81
N GLU A 189 -15.98 -8.84 -3.34
CA GLU A 189 -16.08 -8.55 -1.91
C GLU A 189 -16.90 -9.60 -1.15
N ARG A 190 -18.07 -10.00 -1.67
CA ARG A 190 -18.89 -11.06 -1.06
C ARG A 190 -18.18 -12.40 -1.06
N GLU A 191 -17.46 -12.70 -2.12
CA GLU A 191 -16.68 -13.93 -2.23
C GLU A 191 -15.55 -13.96 -1.21
N ALA A 192 -14.80 -12.87 -1.07
CA ALA A 192 -13.76 -12.72 -0.07
C ALA A 192 -14.31 -12.79 1.37
N ASP A 193 -15.50 -12.19 1.62
CA ASP A 193 -16.19 -12.30 2.91
C ASP A 193 -16.53 -13.74 3.26
N GLN A 194 -17.13 -14.50 2.33
CA GLN A 194 -17.51 -15.89 2.55
C GLN A 194 -16.30 -16.79 2.78
N LEU A 195 -15.27 -16.67 1.93
CA LEU A 195 -14.01 -17.40 2.09
C LEU A 195 -13.35 -17.06 3.44
N GLY A 196 -13.32 -15.77 3.81
CA GLY A 196 -12.78 -15.33 5.10
C GLY A 196 -13.51 -15.92 6.29
N ILE A 197 -14.85 -15.97 6.25
CA ILE A 197 -15.68 -16.62 7.28
C ILE A 197 -15.39 -18.11 7.35
N ASP A 198 -15.26 -18.80 6.20
CA ASP A 198 -14.92 -20.23 6.16
C ASP A 198 -13.55 -20.50 6.79
N TYR A 199 -12.56 -19.65 6.51
CA TYR A 199 -11.22 -19.76 7.13
C TYR A 199 -11.26 -19.50 8.64
N MET A 200 -12.05 -18.50 9.09
CA MET A 200 -12.25 -18.27 10.52
C MET A 200 -12.78 -19.50 11.23
N VAL A 201 -13.84 -20.12 10.68
CA VAL A 201 -14.46 -21.30 11.28
C VAL A 201 -13.49 -22.49 11.29
N ARG A 202 -12.80 -22.76 10.18
CA ARG A 202 -11.77 -23.82 10.09
C ARG A 202 -10.59 -23.61 11.04
N ALA A 203 -10.28 -22.36 11.37
CA ALA A 203 -9.22 -21.95 12.29
C ALA A 203 -9.70 -21.75 13.74
N GLU A 204 -10.96 -22.13 14.05
CA GLU A 204 -11.58 -22.06 15.36
C GLU A 204 -11.74 -20.64 15.93
N TYR A 205 -11.96 -19.66 15.04
CA TYR A 205 -12.41 -18.31 15.42
C TYR A 205 -13.93 -18.22 15.40
N ASP A 206 -14.48 -17.37 16.28
CA ASP A 206 -15.91 -17.06 16.22
C ASP A 206 -16.18 -16.16 14.99
N PRO A 207 -16.96 -16.65 14.00
CA PRO A 207 -17.23 -15.90 12.78
C PRO A 207 -18.04 -14.63 13.01
N ILE A 208 -18.64 -14.45 14.20
CA ILE A 208 -19.32 -13.20 14.59
C ILE A 208 -18.36 -12.00 14.54
N GLY A 209 -17.06 -12.22 14.69
CA GLY A 209 -16.03 -11.20 14.55
C GLY A 209 -16.08 -10.47 13.19
N ALA A 210 -16.43 -11.18 12.10
CA ALA A 210 -16.61 -10.57 10.79
C ALA A 210 -17.80 -9.61 10.76
N VAL A 211 -18.90 -9.98 11.42
CA VAL A 211 -20.09 -9.13 11.52
C VAL A 211 -19.81 -7.91 12.40
N GLN A 212 -19.17 -8.12 13.55
CA GLN A 212 -18.78 -7.03 14.47
C GLN A 212 -17.87 -6.00 13.80
N LEU A 213 -16.92 -6.46 13.00
CA LEU A 213 -16.01 -5.61 12.24
C LEU A 213 -16.80 -4.72 11.26
N GLN A 214 -17.70 -5.31 10.47
CA GLN A 214 -18.52 -4.57 9.51
C GLN A 214 -19.48 -3.61 10.20
N GLU A 215 -20.09 -4.02 11.32
CA GLU A 215 -20.96 -3.17 12.13
C GLU A 215 -20.20 -1.96 12.69
N PHE A 216 -18.99 -2.17 13.20
CA PHE A 216 -18.13 -1.09 13.70
C PHE A 216 -17.89 -0.03 12.61
N PHE A 217 -17.48 -0.44 11.42
CA PHE A 217 -17.23 0.49 10.33
C PHE A 217 -18.53 1.14 9.83
N TYR A 218 -19.61 0.39 9.71
CA TYR A 218 -20.88 0.91 9.28
C TYR A 218 -21.40 2.02 10.21
N ARG A 219 -21.33 1.83 11.54
CA ARG A 219 -21.72 2.85 12.53
C ARG A 219 -20.85 4.11 12.45
N LYS A 220 -19.55 3.97 12.15
CA LYS A 220 -18.67 5.12 11.95
C LYS A 220 -19.05 5.94 10.72
N LEU A 221 -19.57 5.30 9.67
CA LEU A 221 -20.07 5.98 8.46
C LEU A 221 -21.42 6.69 8.69
N GLU A 222 -22.34 6.09 9.45
CA GLU A 222 -23.66 6.68 9.73
C GLU A 222 -23.58 8.00 10.52
N GLY A 223 -22.48 8.27 11.21
CA GLY A 223 -22.22 9.52 11.93
C GLY A 223 -22.06 10.76 11.06
N GLY A 224 -22.24 10.65 9.74
CA GLY A 224 -22.45 11.76 8.79
C GLY A 224 -21.21 12.56 8.39
N ALA A 225 -20.04 12.25 8.92
CA ALA A 225 -18.76 12.73 8.38
C ALA A 225 -17.99 11.49 7.95
N GLU A 226 -17.70 11.34 6.63
CA GLU A 226 -16.65 10.42 6.24
C GLU A 226 -15.35 10.97 6.86
N PRO A 227 -14.89 10.40 7.98
CA PRO A 227 -13.64 10.88 8.53
C PRO A 227 -12.56 10.59 7.50
N GLN A 228 -11.70 11.56 7.18
CA GLN A 228 -10.60 11.38 6.21
C GLN A 228 -9.75 10.13 6.53
N TRP A 229 -9.66 9.75 7.82
CA TRP A 229 -8.94 8.59 8.28
C TRP A 229 -9.56 7.25 7.84
N LEU A 230 -10.86 7.18 7.50
CA LEU A 230 -11.53 5.96 6.98
C LEU A 230 -11.38 5.77 5.46
N SER A 231 -10.89 6.78 4.73
CA SER A 231 -10.91 6.81 3.27
C SER A 231 -10.11 5.67 2.60
N GLY A 232 -9.11 5.11 3.27
CA GLY A 232 -8.26 4.05 2.72
C GLY A 232 -9.02 2.74 2.46
N LEU A 233 -9.53 2.11 3.51
CA LEU A 233 -10.21 0.82 3.45
C LEU A 233 -11.54 0.89 2.68
N PHE A 234 -12.29 1.99 2.84
CA PHE A 234 -13.58 2.16 2.15
C PHE A 234 -13.45 2.34 0.65
N ARG A 235 -12.32 2.87 0.18
CA ARG A 235 -12.07 3.05 -1.25
C ARG A 235 -11.85 1.72 -1.96
N THR A 236 -11.14 0.81 -1.33
CA THR A 236 -10.80 -0.51 -1.89
C THR A 236 -11.85 -1.56 -1.53
N HIS A 237 -12.44 -1.50 -0.33
CA HIS A 237 -13.41 -2.45 0.22
C HIS A 237 -14.66 -1.74 0.73
N PRO A 238 -15.63 -1.39 -0.12
CA PRO A 238 -16.82 -0.65 0.30
C PRO A 238 -17.63 -1.43 1.33
N PHE A 239 -17.78 -0.87 2.53
CA PHE A 239 -18.64 -1.42 3.57
C PHE A 239 -20.10 -1.07 3.28
N SER A 240 -21.01 -1.99 3.52
CA SER A 240 -22.43 -1.74 3.37
C SER A 240 -23.23 -2.57 4.37
N LYS A 241 -24.40 -2.04 4.76
CA LYS A 241 -25.36 -2.79 5.58
C LYS A 241 -25.77 -4.11 4.91
N GLU A 242 -25.82 -4.11 3.59
CA GLU A 242 -26.13 -5.30 2.79
C GLU A 242 -25.08 -6.39 3.01
N ARG A 243 -23.75 -6.07 2.98
CA ARG A 243 -22.69 -7.03 3.24
C ARG A 243 -22.76 -7.57 4.66
N MET A 244 -22.96 -6.71 5.66
CA MET A 244 -23.12 -7.10 7.05
C MET A 244 -24.25 -8.12 7.23
N LEU A 245 -25.44 -7.85 6.67
CA LEU A 245 -26.59 -8.75 6.74
C LEU A 245 -26.35 -10.05 5.98
N ALA A 246 -25.73 -9.99 4.80
CA ALA A 246 -25.36 -11.17 4.01
C ALA A 246 -24.39 -12.09 4.78
N ASN A 247 -23.42 -11.53 5.51
CA ASN A 247 -22.49 -12.31 6.34
C ASN A 247 -23.21 -12.95 7.54
N GLN A 248 -24.16 -12.23 8.19
CA GLN A 248 -24.99 -12.82 9.24
C GLN A 248 -25.81 -14.02 8.73
N ASP A 249 -26.44 -13.87 7.57
CA ASP A 249 -27.25 -14.92 6.97
C ASP A 249 -26.36 -16.11 6.52
N TYR A 250 -25.16 -15.83 5.99
CA TYR A 250 -24.20 -16.85 5.62
C TYR A 250 -23.78 -17.69 6.84
N ILE A 251 -23.41 -17.04 7.93
CA ILE A 251 -23.00 -17.72 9.17
C ILE A 251 -24.16 -18.55 9.73
N ARG A 252 -25.39 -18.00 9.79
CA ARG A 252 -26.56 -18.71 10.31
C ARG A 252 -26.94 -19.94 9.49
N SER A 253 -26.78 -19.84 8.16
CA SER A 253 -27.18 -20.92 7.25
C SER A 253 -26.14 -22.02 7.12
N HIS A 254 -24.83 -21.69 7.13
CA HIS A 254 -23.75 -22.65 6.91
C HIS A 254 -23.11 -23.15 8.20
N TYR A 255 -23.15 -22.33 9.26
CA TYR A 255 -22.45 -22.62 10.52
C TYR A 255 -23.33 -22.45 11.77
N PRO A 256 -24.60 -22.96 11.79
CA PRO A 256 -25.47 -22.78 12.95
C PRO A 256 -24.90 -23.42 14.22
N GLN A 257 -24.05 -24.47 14.09
CA GLN A 257 -23.41 -25.18 15.19
C GLN A 257 -22.26 -24.41 15.86
N VAL A 258 -21.77 -23.34 15.22
CA VAL A 258 -20.69 -22.50 15.75
C VAL A 258 -21.22 -21.46 16.71
N LEU A 259 -22.46 -20.99 16.48
CA LEU A 259 -23.06 -19.91 17.26
C LEU A 259 -23.23 -20.34 18.73
N GLY A 260 -22.57 -19.61 19.62
CA GLY A 260 -22.59 -19.91 21.06
C GLY A 260 -21.74 -21.10 21.51
N ASN A 261 -21.00 -21.73 20.61
CA ASN A 261 -20.10 -22.84 20.93
C ASN A 261 -18.77 -22.30 21.45
N ARG A 262 -18.39 -22.66 22.69
CA ARG A 262 -17.19 -22.19 23.38
C ARG A 262 -15.85 -22.61 22.72
N GLN A 263 -15.87 -23.54 21.81
CA GLN A 263 -14.69 -23.89 21.02
C GLN A 263 -14.26 -22.71 20.13
N TYR A 264 -15.22 -21.93 19.65
CA TYR A 264 -15.00 -20.74 18.83
C TYR A 264 -15.00 -19.51 19.73
N SER A 265 -13.95 -18.71 19.67
CA SER A 265 -13.81 -17.58 20.57
C SER A 265 -13.34 -16.30 19.90
N LEU A 266 -13.70 -15.17 20.51
CA LEU A 266 -13.25 -13.83 20.07
C LEU A 266 -11.77 -13.58 20.43
N ARG A 267 -11.22 -14.29 21.44
CA ARG A 267 -9.86 -14.12 21.96
C ARG A 267 -9.51 -12.66 22.28
N THR A 268 -10.44 -11.98 22.94
CA THR A 268 -10.35 -10.54 23.25
C THR A 268 -9.13 -10.22 24.11
N ASP A 269 -8.93 -10.96 25.20
CA ASP A 269 -7.84 -10.69 26.15
C ASP A 269 -6.46 -10.85 25.50
N THR A 270 -6.30 -11.87 24.65
CA THR A 270 -5.04 -12.12 23.92
C THR A 270 -4.73 -10.97 22.96
N PHE A 271 -5.74 -10.52 22.22
CA PHE A 271 -5.58 -9.39 21.28
C PHE A 271 -5.28 -8.08 22.01
N GLN A 272 -6.02 -7.79 23.09
CA GLN A 272 -5.81 -6.58 23.87
C GLN A 272 -4.41 -6.54 24.51
N ALA A 273 -3.93 -7.68 25.02
CA ALA A 273 -2.57 -7.77 25.51
C ALA A 273 -1.52 -7.54 24.42
N ALA A 274 -1.72 -8.13 23.21
CA ALA A 274 -0.79 -7.97 22.11
C ALA A 274 -0.76 -6.53 21.55
N THR A 275 -1.88 -5.80 21.59
CA THR A 275 -2.00 -4.43 21.06
C THR A 275 -1.85 -3.33 22.12
N ALA A 276 -1.53 -3.69 23.38
CA ALA A 276 -1.50 -2.74 24.49
C ALA A 276 -0.53 -1.56 24.26
N GLU A 277 0.70 -1.83 23.82
CA GLU A 277 1.70 -0.79 23.55
C GLU A 277 1.30 0.08 22.35
N LEU A 278 0.74 -0.51 21.29
CA LEU A 278 0.21 0.24 20.15
C LEU A 278 -0.88 1.22 20.60
N LYS A 279 -1.83 0.75 21.40
CA LYS A 279 -2.94 1.58 21.91
C LYS A 279 -2.48 2.66 22.88
N LYS A 280 -1.46 2.39 23.68
CA LYS A 280 -0.82 3.37 24.59
C LYS A 280 -0.23 4.56 23.81
N HIS A 281 0.31 4.33 22.63
CA HIS A 281 0.93 5.36 21.81
C HIS A 281 -0.07 6.08 20.90
N GLN A 282 -1.35 5.74 20.93
CA GLN A 282 -2.36 6.28 20.01
C GLN A 282 -2.43 7.81 20.05
N HIS A 283 -2.36 8.43 21.24
CA HIS A 283 -2.42 9.88 21.36
C HIS A 283 -1.26 10.61 20.64
N ALA A 284 -0.04 10.07 20.69
CA ALA A 284 1.09 10.63 19.93
C ALA A 284 0.86 10.58 18.42
N TYR A 285 0.23 9.52 17.92
CA TYR A 285 -0.14 9.39 16.51
C TYR A 285 -1.32 10.31 16.13
N ASP A 286 -2.29 10.51 17.02
CA ASP A 286 -3.37 11.48 16.80
C ASP A 286 -2.81 12.91 16.68
N LEU A 287 -1.82 13.28 17.51
CA LEU A 287 -1.08 14.54 17.38
C LEU A 287 -0.30 14.63 16.07
N TYR A 288 0.34 13.54 15.63
CA TYR A 288 1.00 13.48 14.33
C TYR A 288 0.03 13.73 13.17
N ASP A 289 -1.14 13.11 13.19
CA ASP A 289 -2.17 13.29 12.17
C ASP A 289 -2.73 14.72 12.16
N GLN A 290 -2.98 15.28 13.34
CA GLN A 290 -3.37 16.68 13.50
C GLN A 290 -2.31 17.64 12.94
N ALA A 291 -1.03 17.38 13.22
CA ALA A 291 0.08 18.19 12.71
C ALA A 291 0.16 18.11 11.17
N THR A 292 -0.01 16.91 10.60
CA THR A 292 -0.06 16.70 9.15
C THR A 292 -1.22 17.47 8.50
N GLN A 293 -2.38 17.49 9.14
CA GLN A 293 -3.54 18.25 8.68
C GLN A 293 -3.28 19.76 8.72
N LEU A 294 -2.73 20.28 9.82
CA LEU A 294 -2.34 21.69 9.95
C LEU A 294 -1.32 22.10 8.89
N GLU A 295 -0.35 21.24 8.63
CA GLU A 295 0.65 21.45 7.58
C GLU A 295 0.01 21.53 6.18
N SER A 296 -0.95 20.65 5.88
CA SER A 296 -1.68 20.66 4.60
C SER A 296 -2.53 21.92 4.41
N GLN A 297 -3.00 22.52 5.50
CA GLN A 297 -3.74 23.79 5.52
C GLN A 297 -2.82 25.03 5.47
N GLY A 298 -1.51 24.85 5.45
CA GLY A 298 -0.53 25.95 5.45
C GLY A 298 -0.23 26.52 6.83
N ASN A 299 -0.78 25.97 7.91
CA ASN A 299 -0.59 26.41 9.30
C ASN A 299 0.72 25.87 9.89
N LEU A 300 1.85 26.18 9.23
CA LEU A 300 3.14 25.54 9.48
C LEU A 300 3.65 25.70 10.92
N SER A 301 3.48 26.87 11.52
CA SER A 301 3.93 27.11 12.92
C SER A 301 3.16 26.25 13.92
N GLN A 302 1.85 26.09 13.73
CA GLN A 302 1.02 25.23 14.57
C GLN A 302 1.36 23.76 14.32
N ALA A 303 1.59 23.36 13.06
CA ALA A 303 2.00 22.01 12.72
C ALA A 303 3.30 21.62 13.45
N ILE A 304 4.33 22.47 13.41
CA ILE A 304 5.60 22.26 14.12
C ILE A 304 5.37 22.11 15.62
N ALA A 305 4.55 22.98 16.23
CA ALA A 305 4.25 22.90 17.67
C ALA A 305 3.55 21.57 18.02
N THR A 306 2.62 21.11 17.20
CA THR A 306 1.89 19.86 17.41
C THR A 306 2.80 18.63 17.16
N TYR A 307 3.66 18.66 16.13
CA TYR A 307 4.69 17.62 15.95
C TYR A 307 5.66 17.52 17.14
N LEU A 308 6.05 18.65 17.74
CA LEU A 308 6.90 18.68 18.92
C LEU A 308 6.21 18.01 20.14
N GLN A 309 4.90 18.22 20.29
CA GLN A 309 4.13 17.52 21.33
C GLN A 309 4.14 16.00 21.08
N ALA A 310 3.85 15.57 19.85
CA ALA A 310 3.93 14.17 19.48
C ALA A 310 5.32 13.56 19.73
N ALA A 311 6.39 14.28 19.33
CA ALA A 311 7.77 13.84 19.55
C ALA A 311 8.20 13.84 21.05
N THR A 312 7.51 14.61 21.90
CA THR A 312 7.72 14.57 23.37
C THR A 312 7.12 13.31 23.96
N GLU A 313 5.96 12.85 23.48
CA GLU A 313 5.31 11.64 23.95
C GLU A 313 5.97 10.37 23.41
N LEU A 314 6.41 10.41 22.13
CA LEU A 314 7.03 9.28 21.45
C LEU A 314 8.32 9.73 20.72
N PRO A 315 9.42 9.92 21.47
CA PRO A 315 10.62 10.56 20.97
C PRO A 315 11.43 9.74 19.96
N ASP A 316 11.26 8.42 19.98
CA ASP A 316 11.94 7.49 19.06
C ASP A 316 10.98 6.93 17.99
N GLU A 317 10.05 7.77 17.53
CA GLU A 317 9.16 7.42 16.42
C GLU A 317 9.60 8.11 15.13
N TYR A 318 10.16 7.33 14.19
CA TYR A 318 10.72 7.86 12.95
C TYR A 318 9.71 8.62 12.09
N LEU A 319 8.44 8.23 12.11
CA LEU A 319 7.38 8.87 11.32
C LEU A 319 7.14 10.30 11.82
N ILE A 320 7.01 10.46 13.14
CA ILE A 320 6.85 11.77 13.81
C ILE A 320 8.08 12.65 13.57
N LEU A 321 9.27 12.09 13.79
CA LEU A 321 10.54 12.80 13.58
C LEU A 321 10.71 13.23 12.12
N THR A 322 10.26 12.41 11.15
CA THR A 322 10.29 12.74 9.73
C THR A 322 9.33 13.88 9.41
N GLY A 323 8.08 13.81 9.92
CA GLY A 323 7.10 14.88 9.77
C GLY A 323 7.63 16.22 10.31
N LEU A 324 8.13 16.20 11.55
CA LEU A 324 8.72 17.38 12.19
C LEU A 324 9.91 17.94 11.40
N GLY A 325 10.81 17.07 10.93
CA GLY A 325 11.96 17.50 10.14
C GLY A 325 11.56 18.12 8.79
N ASN A 326 10.55 17.55 8.12
CA ASN A 326 10.02 18.09 6.87
C ASN A 326 9.27 19.43 7.11
N ALA A 327 8.57 19.57 8.23
CA ALA A 327 7.92 20.83 8.60
C ALA A 327 8.95 21.94 8.84
N TYR A 328 10.06 21.66 9.53
CA TYR A 328 11.18 22.60 9.66
C TYR A 328 11.83 22.93 8.32
N GLN A 329 11.98 21.95 7.42
CA GLN A 329 12.46 22.18 6.06
C GLN A 329 11.57 23.19 5.31
N LYS A 330 10.25 23.04 5.39
CA LYS A 330 9.28 23.98 4.79
C LYS A 330 9.33 25.37 5.44
N ALA A 331 9.67 25.45 6.72
CA ALA A 331 9.90 26.69 7.45
C ALA A 331 11.30 27.28 7.19
N GLU A 332 12.09 26.70 6.28
CA GLU A 332 13.45 27.12 5.92
C GLU A 332 14.47 27.00 7.09
N ASP A 333 14.11 26.41 8.22
CA ASP A 333 15.04 26.07 9.31
C ASP A 333 15.76 24.75 9.00
N MET A 334 16.79 24.86 8.15
CA MET A 334 17.56 23.70 7.69
C MET A 334 18.38 23.03 8.81
N GLN A 335 18.69 23.74 9.90
CA GLN A 335 19.45 23.15 11.01
C GLN A 335 18.55 22.25 11.87
N SER A 336 17.36 22.71 12.22
CA SER A 336 16.35 21.88 12.91
C SER A 336 15.90 20.72 12.05
N ALA A 337 15.65 20.95 10.75
CA ALA A 337 15.31 19.90 9.78
C ALA A 337 16.39 18.79 9.75
N LYS A 338 17.67 19.16 9.64
CA LYS A 338 18.79 18.21 9.66
C LYS A 338 18.79 17.40 10.95
N ARG A 339 18.60 18.03 12.11
CA ARG A 339 18.62 17.37 13.40
C ARG A 339 17.55 16.25 13.49
N TYR A 340 16.30 16.59 13.19
CA TYR A 340 15.19 15.66 13.31
C TYR A 340 15.20 14.57 12.24
N LEU A 341 15.53 14.92 10.99
CA LEU A 341 15.65 13.91 9.91
C LEU A 341 16.84 12.95 10.14
N ALA A 342 17.96 13.44 10.68
CA ALA A 342 19.06 12.57 11.04
C ALA A 342 18.69 11.63 12.21
N GLN A 343 17.93 12.10 13.19
CA GLN A 343 17.39 11.27 14.26
C GLN A 343 16.41 10.22 13.68
N ALA A 344 15.49 10.61 12.80
CA ALA A 344 14.57 9.69 12.12
C ALA A 344 15.31 8.56 11.39
N VAL A 345 16.34 8.91 10.61
CA VAL A 345 17.19 7.93 9.89
C VAL A 345 17.96 7.02 10.85
N LYS A 346 18.38 7.53 12.01
CA LYS A 346 19.04 6.73 13.03
C LYS A 346 18.07 5.72 13.68
N VAL A 347 16.83 6.12 13.93
CA VAL A 347 15.79 5.26 14.52
C VAL A 347 15.34 4.20 13.50
N ASN A 348 15.00 4.63 12.29
CA ASN A 348 14.63 3.74 11.19
C ASN A 348 15.28 4.20 9.88
N GLY A 349 16.37 3.51 9.52
CA GLY A 349 17.08 3.77 8.27
C GLY A 349 16.36 3.25 7.02
N ASP A 350 15.28 2.49 7.18
CA ASP A 350 14.57 1.85 6.07
C ASP A 350 13.26 2.57 5.70
N TYR A 351 13.14 3.86 6.08
CA TYR A 351 12.06 4.72 5.61
C TYR A 351 12.57 5.74 4.59
N PHE A 352 12.08 5.63 3.34
CA PHE A 352 12.59 6.43 2.24
C PHE A 352 12.40 7.93 2.42
N LYS A 353 11.28 8.38 3.05
CA LYS A 353 11.00 9.82 3.22
C LYS A 353 11.98 10.50 4.18
N SER A 354 12.41 9.82 5.26
CA SER A 354 13.44 10.35 6.17
C SER A 354 14.75 10.59 5.43
N ARG A 355 15.17 9.61 4.61
CA ARG A 355 16.40 9.70 3.82
C ARG A 355 16.31 10.75 2.72
N LEU A 356 15.19 10.81 2.02
CA LEU A 356 14.92 11.82 1.00
C LEU A 356 15.00 13.24 1.58
N GLY A 357 14.31 13.47 2.70
CA GLY A 357 14.33 14.76 3.39
C GLY A 357 15.73 15.14 3.87
N LEU A 358 16.44 14.19 4.51
CA LEU A 358 17.80 14.42 4.99
C LEU A 358 18.78 14.72 3.83
N GLY A 359 18.67 13.97 2.75
CA GLY A 359 19.48 14.20 1.55
C GLY A 359 19.23 15.57 0.93
N TYR A 360 17.97 15.97 0.80
CA TYR A 360 17.60 17.32 0.35
C TYR A 360 18.20 18.41 1.26
N VAL A 361 18.03 18.26 2.58
CA VAL A 361 18.55 19.23 3.55
C VAL A 361 20.07 19.36 3.45
N TYR A 362 20.81 18.27 3.26
CA TYR A 362 22.26 18.33 3.02
C TYR A 362 22.61 19.07 1.73
N LEU A 363 21.82 18.91 0.64
CA LEU A 363 22.03 19.70 -0.59
C LEU A 363 21.86 21.21 -0.35
N GLN A 364 20.81 21.59 0.40
CA GLN A 364 20.58 23.00 0.76
C GLN A 364 21.70 23.59 1.63
N LEU A 365 22.28 22.76 2.49
CA LEU A 365 23.44 23.13 3.32
C LEU A 365 24.77 23.01 2.57
N LYS A 366 24.76 22.71 1.25
CA LYS A 366 25.94 22.53 0.38
C LYS A 366 26.88 21.40 0.84
N ASP A 367 26.35 20.39 1.54
CA ASP A 367 27.08 19.20 1.97
C ASP A 367 26.68 18.01 1.07
N SER A 368 27.00 18.12 -0.22
CA SER A 368 26.61 17.13 -1.23
C SER A 368 27.27 15.77 -1.01
N SER A 369 28.42 15.73 -0.31
CA SER A 369 29.09 14.49 0.06
C SER A 369 28.26 13.64 1.03
N LYS A 370 27.46 14.27 1.91
CA LYS A 370 26.51 13.56 2.79
C LYS A 370 25.12 13.41 2.15
N ALA A 371 24.75 14.28 1.23
CA ALA A 371 23.47 14.19 0.53
C ALA A 371 23.37 12.93 -0.33
N VAL A 372 24.39 12.68 -1.16
CA VAL A 372 24.36 11.57 -2.14
C VAL A 372 24.06 10.21 -1.50
N PRO A 373 24.74 9.76 -0.43
CA PRO A 373 24.43 8.47 0.18
C PRO A 373 23.00 8.36 0.71
N GLN A 374 22.44 9.45 1.23
CA GLN A 374 21.04 9.43 1.71
C GLN A 374 20.04 9.32 0.55
N LEU A 375 20.30 10.04 -0.53
CA LEU A 375 19.42 10.01 -1.71
C LEU A 375 19.53 8.69 -2.47
N GLU A 376 20.72 8.09 -2.58
CA GLU A 376 20.91 6.74 -3.13
C GLU A 376 20.13 5.70 -2.31
N ALA A 377 20.23 5.77 -0.98
CA ALA A 377 19.50 4.87 -0.10
C ALA A 377 17.98 5.08 -0.19
N SER A 378 17.50 6.33 -0.27
CA SER A 378 16.10 6.65 -0.50
C SER A 378 15.57 6.04 -1.81
N MET A 379 16.32 6.23 -2.90
CA MET A 379 15.96 5.71 -4.23
C MET A 379 15.98 4.18 -4.30
N LYS A 380 16.84 3.53 -3.51
CA LYS A 380 16.84 2.06 -3.38
C LYS A 380 15.60 1.54 -2.66
N LEU A 381 15.15 2.24 -1.63
CA LEU A 381 13.94 1.87 -0.87
C LEU A 381 12.68 2.15 -1.70
N MET A 382 12.62 3.32 -2.29
CA MET A 382 11.49 3.74 -3.13
C MET A 382 11.95 4.77 -4.18
N PRO A 383 12.01 4.40 -5.46
CA PRO A 383 12.25 5.33 -6.55
C PRO A 383 11.14 6.38 -6.64
N THR A 384 11.52 7.66 -6.59
CA THR A 384 10.58 8.78 -6.72
C THR A 384 11.14 9.87 -7.62
N ALA A 385 10.29 10.61 -8.32
CA ALA A 385 10.72 11.73 -9.16
C ALA A 385 11.52 12.80 -8.38
N PRO A 386 11.08 13.27 -7.18
CA PRO A 386 11.92 14.17 -6.37
C PRO A 386 13.24 13.53 -5.95
N GLY A 387 13.26 12.24 -5.57
CA GLY A 387 14.47 11.53 -5.21
C GLY A 387 15.49 11.47 -6.34
N ALA A 388 15.03 11.13 -7.55
CA ALA A 388 15.89 11.11 -8.75
C ALA A 388 16.45 12.50 -9.07
N TYR A 389 15.61 13.54 -9.00
CA TYR A 389 16.03 14.91 -9.27
C TYR A 389 17.11 15.40 -8.29
N PHE A 390 16.87 15.21 -6.99
CA PHE A 390 17.82 15.63 -5.96
C PHE A 390 19.11 14.80 -5.98
N LEU A 391 19.01 13.50 -6.28
CA LEU A 391 20.20 12.66 -6.45
C LEU A 391 21.04 13.12 -7.65
N ALA A 392 20.41 13.45 -8.78
CA ALA A 392 21.12 14.01 -9.94
C ALA A 392 21.81 15.34 -9.59
N GLN A 393 21.15 16.23 -8.82
CA GLN A 393 21.80 17.45 -8.31
C GLN A 393 23.02 17.13 -7.41
N GLY A 394 22.89 16.13 -6.54
CA GLY A 394 23.99 15.69 -5.68
C GLY A 394 25.18 15.15 -6.49
N TYR A 395 24.93 14.35 -7.51
CA TYR A 395 25.95 13.86 -8.43
C TYR A 395 26.63 15.00 -9.18
N GLU A 396 25.86 15.96 -9.69
CA GLU A 396 26.39 17.14 -10.35
C GLU A 396 27.35 17.94 -9.43
N GLN A 397 26.90 18.23 -8.19
CA GLN A 397 27.69 19.00 -7.21
C GLN A 397 28.94 18.24 -6.71
N THR A 398 28.98 16.91 -6.85
CA THR A 398 30.13 16.06 -6.49
C THR A 398 31.02 15.70 -7.70
N GLY A 399 30.78 16.31 -8.88
CA GLY A 399 31.58 16.11 -10.09
C GLY A 399 31.25 14.80 -10.85
N LYS A 400 30.23 14.06 -10.44
CA LYS A 400 29.76 12.84 -11.11
C LYS A 400 28.82 13.21 -12.28
N THR A 401 29.32 14.04 -13.22
CA THR A 401 28.50 14.69 -14.26
C THR A 401 27.76 13.69 -15.14
N GLN A 402 28.41 12.59 -15.56
CA GLN A 402 27.75 11.60 -16.40
C GLN A 402 26.55 10.94 -15.69
N GLN A 403 26.73 10.56 -14.44
CA GLN A 403 25.62 9.97 -13.63
C GLN A 403 24.47 10.95 -13.44
N ALA A 404 24.77 12.26 -13.27
CA ALA A 404 23.76 13.30 -13.21
C ALA A 404 22.98 13.42 -14.51
N VAL A 405 23.67 13.46 -15.66
CA VAL A 405 23.06 13.56 -16.99
C VAL A 405 22.17 12.36 -17.28
N ASP A 406 22.65 11.15 -17.00
CA ASP A 406 21.89 9.90 -17.20
C ASP A 406 20.60 9.91 -16.37
N LEU A 407 20.67 10.32 -15.10
CA LEU A 407 19.52 10.34 -14.21
C LEU A 407 18.52 11.45 -14.56
N TYR A 408 19.01 12.65 -14.94
CA TYR A 408 18.15 13.71 -15.49
C TYR A 408 17.47 13.26 -16.78
N GLY A 409 18.16 12.56 -17.67
CA GLY A 409 17.61 12.03 -18.93
C GLY A 409 16.48 11.02 -18.68
N GLN A 410 16.70 10.07 -17.80
CA GLN A 410 15.68 9.10 -17.39
C GLN A 410 14.45 9.80 -16.80
N LEU A 411 14.67 10.78 -15.92
CA LEU A 411 13.58 11.52 -15.27
C LEU A 411 12.80 12.38 -16.28
N ALA A 412 13.47 13.05 -17.20
CA ALA A 412 12.84 13.86 -18.24
C ALA A 412 11.93 13.03 -19.15
N GLN A 413 12.30 11.77 -19.42
CA GLN A 413 11.47 10.84 -20.21
C GLN A 413 10.31 10.29 -19.37
N ALA A 414 10.57 9.90 -18.12
CA ALA A 414 9.58 9.25 -17.27
C ALA A 414 8.49 10.21 -16.74
N ASP A 415 8.81 11.48 -16.56
CA ASP A 415 7.95 12.51 -15.95
C ASP A 415 7.89 13.77 -16.83
N ALA A 416 7.76 13.61 -18.17
CA ALA A 416 7.91 14.67 -19.15
C ALA A 416 7.02 15.91 -18.87
N THR A 417 5.85 15.74 -18.32
CA THR A 417 4.89 16.81 -17.99
C THR A 417 4.92 17.23 -16.53
N GLY A 418 5.51 16.45 -15.67
CA GLY A 418 5.59 16.73 -14.24
C GLY A 418 6.68 17.73 -13.88
N LYS A 419 6.56 18.28 -12.67
CA LYS A 419 7.46 19.31 -12.15
C LYS A 419 8.94 18.93 -12.25
N TYR A 420 9.28 17.71 -11.84
CA TYR A 420 10.68 17.26 -11.77
C TYR A 420 11.25 16.86 -13.13
N GLY A 421 10.43 16.30 -14.02
CA GLY A 421 10.84 16.00 -15.39
C GLY A 421 11.11 17.26 -16.21
N GLN A 422 10.26 18.29 -16.08
CA GLN A 422 10.51 19.61 -16.68
C GLN A 422 11.78 20.26 -16.13
N ALA A 423 12.01 20.19 -14.81
CA ALA A 423 13.22 20.70 -14.18
C ALA A 423 14.47 19.93 -14.65
N ALA A 424 14.39 18.61 -14.81
CA ALA A 424 15.47 17.78 -15.35
C ALA A 424 15.81 18.15 -16.80
N THR A 425 14.78 18.34 -17.65
CA THR A 425 14.94 18.79 -19.04
C THR A 425 15.66 20.15 -19.11
N ALA A 426 15.25 21.09 -18.26
CA ALA A 426 15.90 22.40 -18.19
C ALA A 426 17.37 22.27 -17.75
N ARG A 427 17.68 21.34 -16.83
CA ARG A 427 19.05 21.13 -16.36
C ARG A 427 19.94 20.49 -17.41
N LEU A 428 19.43 19.48 -18.16
CA LEU A 428 20.15 18.88 -19.29
C LEU A 428 20.55 19.94 -20.33
N LYS A 429 19.60 20.81 -20.68
CA LYS A 429 19.88 21.93 -21.60
C LYS A 429 20.99 22.84 -21.07
N ALA A 430 20.99 23.16 -19.76
CA ALA A 430 22.03 23.99 -19.13
C ALA A 430 23.40 23.31 -19.10
N LEU A 431 23.44 21.97 -19.08
CA LEU A 431 24.65 21.16 -19.16
C LEU A 431 25.13 20.93 -20.61
N GLY A 432 24.46 21.48 -21.62
CA GLY A 432 24.78 21.34 -23.01
C GLY A 432 24.42 20.01 -23.64
N VAL A 433 23.58 19.22 -22.99
CA VAL A 433 23.04 17.95 -23.50
C VAL A 433 21.81 18.25 -24.36
N LYS A 434 21.80 17.74 -25.60
CA LYS A 434 20.69 17.92 -26.57
C LYS A 434 19.63 16.83 -26.39
#